data_865d1556aed247c17b305ada381dde2d
#
_entry.id   865d1556aed247c17b305ada381dde2d
#
_cell.length_a   1.000
_cell.length_b   1.000
_cell.length_c   1.000
_cell.angle_alpha   90.00
_cell.angle_beta   90.00
_cell.angle_gamma   90.00
#
_symmetry.space_group_name_H-M   'P 1'
#
loop_
_entity.id
_entity.type
_entity.pdbx_description
1 polymer ?
#
loop_
_entity_poly.entity_id
_entity_poly.type
_entity_poly.pdbx_seq_one_letter_code
_entity_poly.pdbx_strand_id
1 'polypeptide(L)'
;MDNQNRKLELLGNAPIPKALLAMGIPTMIGMLINALYNLVDAYFVGGLGESQMAAISVVYPLGQVVVGLGLLFGNGAASYISRLLGQRNKDQANKVASTALYSSLVVGAIMIVLSILFLKPILRLLGATESVLPYAATYASIYIVSCIFNVFNVTMNNIVTSEGAVKTTMCALLLGAILNIGLDPLFIYTFNFGVAGAAIATAISQVVSTLVYLFYIFRQKSAFQFRIKDCTFSNEILSEIFKIGVPTLVFQLLTSISISLINNAAGNYGDSAIAGMGVVTRLISMGSLTVFGFIKGFQPIAGYSYGAKKFDRLRTAIKISILWSTIFCVIVGLLFSLFSTTIVSQFTTGNTEMIHIGASSLRINGITFMLFGYYTVYSSLFLALGKGKEGFILGACRQGICFIPVILIFPFIWGLNGILYAQPIADVLSALITVFMAIPLHKSLTVAEQKMKTTSIPCDRQ
;
A
#
# COMPACT_ATOMS: atom_id res chain seq x y z
N MET A 1 -15.48 -1.18 27.76
CA MET A 1 -14.21 -1.72 28.30
C MET A 1 -13.82 -3.08 27.65
N ASP A 2 -14.76 -3.97 27.44
CA ASP A 2 -14.51 -5.33 26.94
C ASP A 2 -13.88 -5.40 25.52
N ASN A 3 -14.35 -4.55 24.60
CA ASN A 3 -13.90 -4.58 23.21
C ASN A 3 -12.46 -4.05 23.01
N GLN A 4 -12.02 -3.08 23.81
CA GLN A 4 -10.63 -2.56 23.76
C GLN A 4 -9.65 -3.58 24.34
N ASN A 5 -10.00 -4.23 25.45
CA ASN A 5 -9.18 -5.27 26.05
C ASN A 5 -9.00 -6.46 25.10
N ARG A 6 -10.06 -6.87 24.39
CA ARG A 6 -10.02 -7.93 23.39
C ARG A 6 -9.07 -7.63 22.21
N LYS A 7 -9.00 -6.38 21.77
CA LYS A 7 -8.07 -5.97 20.70
C LYS A 7 -6.61 -6.00 21.17
N LEU A 8 -6.34 -5.47 22.37
CA LEU A 8 -5.01 -5.51 22.96
C LEU A 8 -4.58 -6.94 23.28
N GLU A 9 -5.51 -7.80 23.71
CA GLU A 9 -5.27 -9.22 23.91
C GLU A 9 -4.89 -9.92 22.60
N LEU A 10 -5.59 -9.62 21.52
CA LEU A 10 -5.26 -10.14 20.19
C LEU A 10 -3.83 -9.77 19.77
N LEU A 11 -3.41 -8.51 19.95
CA LEU A 11 -2.08 -8.05 19.62
C LEU A 11 -1.00 -8.62 20.53
N GLY A 12 -1.30 -8.73 21.85
CA GLY A 12 -0.29 -8.98 22.89
C GLY A 12 -0.21 -10.42 23.42
N ASN A 13 -1.32 -11.18 23.43
CA ASN A 13 -1.37 -12.47 24.16
C ASN A 13 -1.93 -13.62 23.32
N ALA A 14 -2.76 -13.36 22.29
CA ALA A 14 -3.31 -14.44 21.45
C ALA A 14 -2.21 -15.27 20.78
N PRO A 15 -2.41 -16.56 20.51
CA PRO A 15 -1.50 -17.36 19.70
C PRO A 15 -1.19 -16.68 18.36
N ILE A 16 0.08 -16.64 17.97
CA ILE A 16 0.54 -15.88 16.78
C ILE A 16 -0.22 -16.27 15.50
N PRO A 17 -0.43 -17.56 15.16
CA PRO A 17 -1.19 -17.91 13.97
C PRO A 17 -2.61 -17.32 13.98
N LYS A 18 -3.29 -17.39 15.13
CA LYS A 18 -4.63 -16.84 15.30
C LYS A 18 -4.64 -15.32 15.16
N ALA A 19 -3.65 -14.63 15.73
CA ALA A 19 -3.52 -13.18 15.63
C ALA A 19 -3.26 -12.75 14.18
N LEU A 20 -2.34 -13.42 13.48
CA LEU A 20 -2.03 -13.15 12.07
C LEU A 20 -3.22 -13.37 11.13
N LEU A 21 -3.99 -14.44 11.32
CA LEU A 21 -5.21 -14.70 10.55
C LEU A 21 -6.29 -13.66 10.85
N ALA A 22 -6.51 -13.36 12.13
CA ALA A 22 -7.54 -12.41 12.55
C ALA A 22 -7.26 -10.98 12.07
N MET A 23 -5.98 -10.61 11.93
CA MET A 23 -5.56 -9.30 11.39
C MET A 23 -5.36 -9.34 9.87
N GLY A 24 -4.71 -10.38 9.35
CA GLY A 24 -4.31 -10.47 7.94
C GLY A 24 -5.47 -10.73 6.99
N ILE A 25 -6.40 -11.65 7.32
CA ILE A 25 -7.50 -11.99 6.39
C ILE A 25 -8.39 -10.76 6.09
N PRO A 26 -8.88 -9.98 7.08
CA PRO A 26 -9.68 -8.81 6.79
C PRO A 26 -8.93 -7.75 5.97
N THR A 27 -7.64 -7.54 6.23
CA THR A 27 -6.83 -6.58 5.47
C THR A 27 -6.54 -7.06 4.05
N MET A 28 -6.33 -8.37 3.84
CA MET A 28 -6.22 -8.97 2.50
C MET A 28 -7.51 -8.77 1.69
N ILE A 29 -8.66 -9.09 2.28
CA ILE A 29 -9.97 -8.89 1.63
C ILE A 29 -10.15 -7.42 1.27
N GLY A 30 -9.86 -6.49 2.18
CA GLY A 30 -9.96 -5.06 1.91
C GLY A 30 -9.07 -4.60 0.74
N MET A 31 -7.83 -5.11 0.65
CA MET A 31 -6.92 -4.78 -0.46
C MET A 31 -7.38 -5.36 -1.79
N LEU A 32 -7.86 -6.62 -1.81
CA LEU A 32 -8.39 -7.25 -3.02
C LEU A 32 -9.63 -6.53 -3.54
N ILE A 33 -10.53 -6.12 -2.66
CA ILE A 33 -11.73 -5.38 -3.02
C ILE A 33 -11.35 -3.99 -3.57
N ASN A 34 -10.35 -3.33 -2.98
CA ASN A 34 -9.84 -2.08 -3.52
C ASN A 34 -9.28 -2.24 -4.94
N ALA A 35 -8.58 -3.35 -5.22
CA ALA A 35 -8.11 -3.67 -6.56
C ALA A 35 -9.27 -3.93 -7.53
N LEU A 36 -10.29 -4.66 -7.08
CA LEU A 36 -11.47 -4.98 -7.89
C LEU A 36 -12.25 -3.73 -8.26
N TYR A 37 -12.48 -2.84 -7.28
CA TYR A 37 -13.21 -1.60 -7.58
C TYR A 37 -12.48 -0.73 -8.60
N ASN A 38 -11.14 -0.59 -8.50
CA ASN A 38 -10.36 0.16 -9.49
C ASN A 38 -10.46 -0.45 -10.90
N LEU A 39 -10.54 -1.77 -10.99
CA LEU A 39 -10.72 -2.46 -12.28
C LEU A 39 -12.11 -2.20 -12.86
N VAL A 40 -13.14 -2.24 -12.05
CA VAL A 40 -14.54 -2.02 -12.45
C VAL A 40 -14.76 -0.56 -12.86
N ASP A 41 -14.22 0.40 -12.12
CA ASP A 41 -14.25 1.83 -12.45
C ASP A 41 -13.60 2.07 -13.84
N ALA A 42 -12.40 1.51 -14.07
CA ALA A 42 -11.74 1.61 -15.37
C ALA A 42 -12.56 0.97 -16.51
N TYR A 43 -13.29 -0.11 -16.25
CA TYR A 43 -14.17 -0.75 -17.23
C TYR A 43 -15.33 0.17 -17.63
N PHE A 44 -16.04 0.76 -16.68
CA PHE A 44 -17.15 1.67 -16.97
C PHE A 44 -16.69 2.93 -17.68
N VAL A 45 -15.58 3.52 -17.26
CA VAL A 45 -15.05 4.72 -17.93
C VAL A 45 -14.53 4.41 -19.33
N GLY A 46 -13.94 3.23 -19.54
CA GLY A 46 -13.49 2.78 -20.86
C GLY A 46 -14.62 2.76 -21.91
N GLY A 47 -15.87 2.54 -21.48
CA GLY A 47 -17.05 2.61 -22.33
C GLY A 47 -17.45 4.02 -22.82
N LEU A 48 -16.86 5.09 -22.26
CA LEU A 48 -17.15 6.48 -22.63
C LEU A 48 -16.38 6.95 -23.88
N GLY A 49 -15.26 6.31 -24.20
CA GLY A 49 -14.38 6.65 -25.30
C GLY A 49 -12.95 7.00 -24.91
N GLU A 50 -12.08 7.12 -25.93
CA GLU A 50 -10.62 7.23 -25.74
C GLU A 50 -10.20 8.50 -24.97
N SER A 51 -10.77 9.66 -25.29
CA SER A 51 -10.41 10.94 -24.64
C SER A 51 -10.81 10.97 -23.17
N GLN A 52 -11.93 10.37 -22.80
CA GLN A 52 -12.39 10.26 -21.41
C GLN A 52 -11.52 9.30 -20.62
N MET A 53 -11.15 8.16 -21.20
CA MET A 53 -10.25 7.20 -20.59
C MET A 53 -8.84 7.79 -20.41
N ALA A 54 -8.36 8.54 -21.40
CA ALA A 54 -7.10 9.27 -21.32
C ALA A 54 -7.13 10.33 -20.20
N ALA A 55 -8.26 11.01 -19.99
CA ALA A 55 -8.42 12.00 -18.94
C ALA A 55 -8.18 11.40 -17.53
N ILE A 56 -8.75 10.24 -17.23
CA ILE A 56 -8.52 9.56 -15.94
C ILE A 56 -7.07 9.11 -15.80
N SER A 57 -6.46 8.62 -16.89
CA SER A 57 -5.06 8.20 -16.89
C SER A 57 -4.12 9.37 -16.59
N VAL A 58 -4.42 10.56 -17.10
CA VAL A 58 -3.66 11.79 -16.82
C VAL A 58 -3.81 12.22 -15.35
N VAL A 59 -4.97 12.05 -14.73
CA VAL A 59 -5.21 12.42 -13.33
C VAL A 59 -4.69 11.37 -12.35
N TYR A 60 -4.48 10.13 -12.78
CA TYR A 60 -4.03 9.02 -11.93
C TYR A 60 -2.77 9.32 -11.08
N PRO A 61 -1.67 9.93 -11.61
CA PRO A 61 -0.51 10.29 -10.79
C PRO A 61 -0.84 11.23 -9.64
N LEU A 62 -1.77 12.17 -9.84
CA LEU A 62 -2.23 13.06 -8.78
C LEU A 62 -2.90 12.26 -7.64
N GLY A 63 -3.72 11.26 -7.99
CA GLY A 63 -4.30 10.34 -7.03
C GLY A 63 -3.26 9.57 -6.21
N GLN A 64 -2.16 9.15 -6.84
CA GLN A 64 -1.07 8.46 -6.14
C GLN A 64 -0.35 9.36 -5.13
N VAL A 65 -0.19 10.65 -5.42
CA VAL A 65 0.35 11.63 -4.46
C VAL A 65 -0.59 11.75 -3.25
N VAL A 66 -1.90 11.83 -3.47
CA VAL A 66 -2.93 11.88 -2.39
C VAL A 66 -2.85 10.66 -1.48
N VAL A 67 -2.83 9.46 -2.07
CA VAL A 67 -2.66 8.21 -1.32
C VAL A 67 -1.35 8.21 -0.56
N GLY A 68 -0.26 8.66 -1.19
CA GLY A 68 1.06 8.77 -0.59
C GLY A 68 1.07 9.69 0.64
N LEU A 69 0.38 10.84 0.60
CA LEU A 69 0.23 11.74 1.74
C LEU A 69 -0.55 11.07 2.89
N GLY A 70 -1.65 10.39 2.58
CA GLY A 70 -2.38 9.61 3.58
C GLY A 70 -1.52 8.51 4.22
N LEU A 71 -0.68 7.85 3.44
CA LEU A 71 0.27 6.83 3.92
C LEU A 71 1.41 7.45 4.74
N LEU A 72 1.91 8.63 4.38
CA LEU A 72 2.96 9.34 5.12
C LEU A 72 2.54 9.51 6.58
N PHE A 73 1.38 10.06 6.81
CA PHE A 73 0.87 10.27 8.17
C PHE A 73 0.30 8.99 8.77
N GLY A 74 -0.47 8.22 8.00
CA GLY A 74 -1.17 7.03 8.48
C GLY A 74 -0.22 5.90 8.85
N ASN A 75 0.67 5.49 7.94
CA ASN A 75 1.62 4.39 8.20
C ASN A 75 2.73 4.83 9.17
N GLY A 76 3.17 6.09 9.07
CA GLY A 76 4.10 6.69 10.04
C GLY A 76 3.58 6.61 11.47
N ALA A 77 2.35 7.08 11.68
CA ALA A 77 1.68 7.01 12.98
C ALA A 77 1.42 5.57 13.43
N ALA A 78 0.91 4.71 12.55
CA ALA A 78 0.55 3.32 12.88
C ALA A 78 1.74 2.53 13.44
N SER A 79 2.93 2.71 12.88
CA SER A 79 4.16 2.10 13.40
C SER A 79 4.48 2.57 14.80
N TYR A 80 4.43 3.87 15.06
CA TYR A 80 4.74 4.43 16.39
C TYR A 80 3.66 4.06 17.41
N ILE A 81 2.39 4.20 17.05
CA ILE A 81 1.23 3.79 17.88
C ILE A 81 1.34 2.33 18.31
N SER A 82 1.63 1.41 17.40
CA SER A 82 1.74 -0.02 17.73
C SER A 82 2.83 -0.29 18.77
N ARG A 83 3.96 0.41 18.69
CA ARG A 83 5.06 0.32 19.70
C ARG A 83 4.64 0.91 21.04
N LEU A 84 3.97 2.08 21.03
CA LEU A 84 3.48 2.73 22.26
C LEU A 84 2.39 1.90 22.96
N LEU A 85 1.49 1.27 22.20
CA LEU A 85 0.50 0.35 22.78
C LEU A 85 1.18 -0.86 23.42
N GLY A 86 2.27 -1.38 22.84
CA GLY A 86 3.10 -2.41 23.45
C GLY A 86 3.76 -1.96 24.73
N GLN A 87 4.19 -0.72 24.83
CA GLN A 87 4.73 -0.07 26.03
C GLN A 87 3.65 0.31 27.07
N ARG A 88 2.37 0.09 26.75
CA ARG A 88 1.21 0.52 27.56
C ARG A 88 1.10 2.06 27.72
N ASN A 89 1.74 2.83 26.85
CA ASN A 89 1.67 4.30 26.86
C ASN A 89 0.52 4.80 25.96
N LYS A 90 -0.71 4.70 26.46
CA LYS A 90 -1.92 5.10 25.73
C LYS A 90 -2.00 6.60 25.49
N ASP A 91 -1.52 7.42 26.43
CA ASP A 91 -1.59 8.88 26.34
C ASP A 91 -0.74 9.39 25.18
N GLN A 92 0.49 8.89 25.05
CA GLN A 92 1.35 9.23 23.93
C GLN A 92 0.79 8.71 22.61
N ALA A 93 0.24 7.49 22.60
CA ALA A 93 -0.41 6.92 21.41
C ALA A 93 -1.61 7.77 20.94
N ASN A 94 -2.41 8.30 21.86
CA ASN A 94 -3.52 9.20 21.58
C ASN A 94 -3.04 10.52 20.95
N LYS A 95 -1.96 11.11 21.49
CA LYS A 95 -1.34 12.32 20.91
C LYS A 95 -0.82 12.07 19.50
N VAL A 96 -0.14 10.93 19.27
CA VAL A 96 0.36 10.55 17.94
C VAL A 96 -0.79 10.38 16.94
N ALA A 97 -1.87 9.67 17.31
CA ALA A 97 -3.03 9.46 16.48
C ALA A 97 -3.72 10.78 16.10
N SER A 98 -3.93 11.67 17.08
CA SER A 98 -4.54 13.00 16.86
C SER A 98 -3.64 13.88 15.98
N THR A 99 -2.34 13.96 16.29
CA THR A 99 -1.39 14.76 15.50
C THR A 99 -1.31 14.28 14.05
N ALA A 100 -1.23 12.97 13.82
CA ALA A 100 -1.17 12.43 12.46
C ALA A 100 -2.45 12.71 11.67
N LEU A 101 -3.62 12.56 12.28
CA LEU A 101 -4.89 12.82 11.62
C LEU A 101 -5.03 14.29 11.24
N TYR A 102 -4.84 15.21 12.18
CA TYR A 102 -4.99 16.64 11.90
C TYR A 102 -3.91 17.17 10.96
N SER A 103 -2.65 16.70 11.09
CA SER A 103 -1.59 17.05 10.14
C SER A 103 -1.91 16.57 8.73
N SER A 104 -2.44 15.35 8.57
CA SER A 104 -2.82 14.82 7.27
C SER A 104 -3.93 15.63 6.62
N LEU A 105 -4.93 16.08 7.40
CA LEU A 105 -6.01 16.93 6.91
C LEU A 105 -5.51 18.31 6.49
N VAL A 106 -4.62 18.93 7.27
CA VAL A 106 -4.04 20.25 6.94
C VAL A 106 -3.22 20.14 5.64
N VAL A 107 -2.33 19.16 5.53
CA VAL A 107 -1.51 18.96 4.32
C VAL A 107 -2.40 18.59 3.13
N GLY A 108 -3.42 17.76 3.33
CA GLY A 108 -4.42 17.44 2.30
C GLY A 108 -5.18 18.67 1.82
N ALA A 109 -5.62 19.56 2.73
CA ALA A 109 -6.30 20.80 2.39
C ALA A 109 -5.38 21.75 1.60
N ILE A 110 -4.11 21.89 2.02
CA ILE A 110 -3.12 22.69 1.28
C ILE A 110 -2.93 22.14 -0.14
N MET A 111 -2.78 20.82 -0.25
CA MET A 111 -2.63 20.16 -1.55
C MET A 111 -3.85 20.41 -2.45
N ILE A 112 -5.09 20.33 -1.91
CA ILE A 112 -6.32 20.62 -2.65
C ILE A 112 -6.31 22.06 -3.18
N VAL A 113 -6.03 23.03 -2.31
CA VAL A 113 -5.97 24.45 -2.71
C VAL A 113 -4.94 24.67 -3.82
N LEU A 114 -3.72 24.16 -3.66
CA LEU A 114 -2.67 24.26 -4.67
C LEU A 114 -3.07 23.57 -5.99
N SER A 115 -3.67 22.38 -5.91
CA SER A 115 -4.10 21.64 -7.10
C SER A 115 -5.22 22.33 -7.85
N ILE A 116 -6.15 22.99 -7.17
CA ILE A 116 -7.22 23.78 -7.81
C ILE A 116 -6.64 25.05 -8.46
N LEU A 117 -5.77 25.76 -7.74
CA LEU A 117 -5.16 27.00 -8.26
C LEU A 117 -4.31 26.75 -9.52
N PHE A 118 -3.61 25.65 -9.56
CA PHE A 118 -2.72 25.28 -10.67
C PHE A 118 -3.25 24.12 -11.51
N LEU A 119 -4.58 23.89 -11.55
CA LEU A 119 -5.20 22.71 -12.17
C LEU A 119 -4.74 22.49 -13.62
N LYS A 120 -4.93 23.48 -14.48
CA LYS A 120 -4.58 23.36 -15.91
C LYS A 120 -3.06 23.18 -16.15
N PRO A 121 -2.16 23.95 -15.52
CA PRO A 121 -0.71 23.71 -15.58
C PRO A 121 -0.32 22.29 -15.15
N ILE A 122 -0.88 21.80 -14.03
CA ILE A 122 -0.60 20.45 -13.53
C ILE A 122 -1.05 19.40 -14.55
N LEU A 123 -2.27 19.50 -15.09
CA LEU A 123 -2.78 18.54 -16.08
C LEU A 123 -1.95 18.53 -17.37
N ARG A 124 -1.50 19.69 -17.85
CA ARG A 124 -0.59 19.75 -19.00
C ARG A 124 0.78 19.14 -18.71
N LEU A 125 1.32 19.36 -17.50
CA LEU A 125 2.57 18.72 -17.06
C LEU A 125 2.44 17.21 -16.99
N LEU A 126 1.25 16.70 -16.62
CA LEU A 126 0.94 15.27 -16.58
C LEU A 126 0.61 14.66 -17.95
N GLY A 127 0.66 15.47 -19.02
CA GLY A 127 0.50 14.99 -20.40
C GLY A 127 -0.89 15.17 -21.01
N ALA A 128 -1.75 16.03 -20.44
CA ALA A 128 -3.05 16.33 -21.05
C ALA A 128 -2.87 17.07 -22.38
N THR A 129 -3.37 16.48 -23.46
CA THR A 129 -3.49 17.15 -24.77
C THR A 129 -4.69 18.11 -24.78
N GLU A 130 -4.76 19.00 -25.76
CA GLU A 130 -5.87 19.97 -25.85
C GLU A 130 -7.25 19.29 -26.00
N SER A 131 -7.31 18.08 -26.58
CA SER A 131 -8.55 17.28 -26.70
C SER A 131 -8.93 16.59 -25.37
N VAL A 132 -7.96 16.22 -24.54
CA VAL A 132 -8.15 15.52 -23.26
C VAL A 132 -8.37 16.51 -22.12
N LEU A 133 -7.78 17.71 -22.20
CA LEU A 133 -7.76 18.72 -21.15
C LEU A 133 -9.14 19.08 -20.58
N PRO A 134 -10.22 19.27 -21.37
CA PRO A 134 -11.54 19.58 -20.84
C PRO A 134 -12.10 18.47 -19.95
N TYR A 135 -11.97 17.21 -20.40
CA TYR A 135 -12.43 16.04 -19.65
C TYR A 135 -11.58 15.82 -18.37
N ALA A 136 -10.26 15.95 -18.50
CA ALA A 136 -9.35 15.85 -17.37
C ALA A 136 -9.60 16.96 -16.33
N ALA A 137 -9.87 18.20 -16.75
CA ALA A 137 -10.19 19.28 -15.84
C ALA A 137 -11.53 19.05 -15.12
N THR A 138 -12.55 18.58 -15.81
CA THR A 138 -13.86 18.24 -15.24
C THR A 138 -13.73 17.12 -14.19
N TYR A 139 -13.06 16.02 -14.55
CA TYR A 139 -12.83 14.91 -13.64
C TYR A 139 -11.98 15.35 -12.42
N ALA A 140 -10.84 16.00 -12.68
CA ALA A 140 -9.90 16.39 -11.65
C ALA A 140 -10.48 17.41 -10.67
N SER A 141 -11.32 18.36 -11.11
CA SER A 141 -11.92 19.35 -10.21
C SER A 141 -12.79 18.70 -9.14
N ILE A 142 -13.58 17.69 -9.49
CA ILE A 142 -14.43 16.94 -8.56
C ILE A 142 -13.56 16.00 -7.71
N TYR A 143 -12.65 15.27 -8.35
CA TYR A 143 -11.76 14.32 -7.69
C TYR A 143 -10.88 14.99 -6.64
N ILE A 144 -10.26 16.16 -6.95
CA ILE A 144 -9.40 16.89 -6.02
C ILE A 144 -10.15 17.31 -4.77
N VAL A 145 -11.40 17.78 -4.88
CA VAL A 145 -12.21 18.11 -3.70
C VAL A 145 -12.46 16.88 -2.84
N SER A 146 -12.65 15.70 -3.45
CA SER A 146 -12.84 14.45 -2.72
C SER A 146 -11.57 13.93 -2.05
N CYS A 147 -10.38 14.45 -2.45
CA CYS A 147 -9.10 13.99 -1.91
C CYS A 147 -8.95 14.19 -0.40
N ILE A 148 -9.67 15.16 0.20
CA ILE A 148 -9.65 15.32 1.67
C ILE A 148 -10.19 14.06 2.36
N PHE A 149 -11.26 13.49 1.83
CA PHE A 149 -11.85 12.26 2.36
C PHE A 149 -10.91 11.05 2.11
N ASN A 150 -10.22 11.03 0.96
CA ASN A 150 -9.26 9.98 0.66
C ASN A 150 -8.07 10.01 1.65
N VAL A 151 -7.45 11.18 1.86
CA VAL A 151 -6.35 11.36 2.84
C VAL A 151 -6.81 10.95 4.24
N PHE A 152 -8.02 11.38 4.66
CA PHE A 152 -8.61 10.97 5.92
C PHE A 152 -8.76 9.45 6.00
N ASN A 153 -9.38 8.82 4.99
CA ASN A 153 -9.65 7.39 4.96
C ASN A 153 -8.36 6.56 5.00
N VAL A 154 -7.34 6.93 4.22
CA VAL A 154 -6.04 6.24 4.22
C VAL A 154 -5.35 6.39 5.57
N THR A 155 -5.35 7.58 6.15
CA THR A 155 -4.77 7.83 7.48
C THR A 155 -5.50 7.04 8.56
N MET A 156 -6.83 7.12 8.60
CA MET A 156 -7.65 6.39 9.58
C MET A 156 -7.55 4.87 9.41
N ASN A 157 -7.50 4.38 8.18
CA ASN A 157 -7.32 2.96 7.90
C ASN A 157 -6.05 2.41 8.59
N ASN A 158 -4.95 3.14 8.53
CA ASN A 158 -3.69 2.72 9.14
C ASN A 158 -3.73 2.85 10.68
N ILE A 159 -4.26 3.96 11.21
CA ILE A 159 -4.39 4.17 12.67
C ILE A 159 -5.33 3.12 13.29
N VAL A 160 -6.50 2.88 12.71
CA VAL A 160 -7.49 1.91 13.22
C VAL A 160 -6.97 0.46 13.09
N THR A 161 -6.18 0.16 12.04
CA THR A 161 -5.49 -1.12 11.91
C THR A 161 -4.46 -1.30 13.03
N SER A 162 -3.72 -0.25 13.40
CA SER A 162 -2.67 -0.32 14.43
C SER A 162 -3.21 -0.61 15.84
N GLU A 163 -4.46 -0.26 16.12
CA GLU A 163 -5.14 -0.64 17.38
C GLU A 163 -5.82 -2.02 17.35
N GLY A 164 -5.69 -2.77 16.24
CA GLY A 164 -6.26 -4.11 16.08
C GLY A 164 -7.69 -4.15 15.55
N ALA A 165 -8.29 -3.03 15.13
CA ALA A 165 -9.68 -2.96 14.67
C ALA A 165 -9.85 -3.18 13.15
N VAL A 166 -9.16 -4.18 12.59
CA VAL A 166 -9.12 -4.49 11.14
C VAL A 166 -10.48 -4.79 10.51
N LYS A 167 -11.46 -5.27 11.28
CA LYS A 167 -12.82 -5.48 10.77
C LYS A 167 -13.50 -4.15 10.41
N THR A 168 -13.24 -3.09 11.17
CA THR A 168 -13.75 -1.75 10.87
C THR A 168 -13.14 -1.21 9.58
N THR A 169 -11.82 -1.38 9.40
CA THR A 169 -11.14 -0.93 8.17
C THR A 169 -11.60 -1.71 6.95
N MET A 170 -11.81 -3.03 7.09
CA MET A 170 -12.40 -3.85 6.03
C MET A 170 -13.81 -3.39 5.68
N CYS A 171 -14.69 -3.16 6.67
CA CYS A 171 -16.05 -2.67 6.43
C CYS A 171 -16.07 -1.31 5.72
N ALA A 172 -15.19 -0.37 6.10
CA ALA A 172 -15.10 0.92 5.45
C ALA A 172 -14.68 0.80 3.97
N LEU A 173 -13.69 -0.04 3.68
CA LEU A 173 -13.25 -0.31 2.30
C LEU A 173 -14.33 -1.03 1.49
N LEU A 174 -14.98 -2.04 2.06
CA LEU A 174 -16.06 -2.80 1.43
C LEU A 174 -17.23 -1.90 1.05
N LEU A 175 -17.74 -1.12 1.99
CA LEU A 175 -18.90 -0.25 1.76
C LEU A 175 -18.57 0.82 0.70
N GLY A 176 -17.38 1.41 0.76
CA GLY A 176 -16.94 2.36 -0.25
C GLY A 176 -16.85 1.73 -1.64
N ALA A 177 -16.24 0.54 -1.75
CA ALA A 177 -16.07 -0.14 -3.04
C ALA A 177 -17.41 -0.62 -3.63
N ILE A 178 -18.28 -1.26 -2.84
CA ILE A 178 -19.59 -1.72 -3.31
C ILE A 178 -20.44 -0.53 -3.77
N LEU A 179 -20.42 0.57 -3.02
CA LEU A 179 -21.16 1.76 -3.38
C LEU A 179 -20.62 2.40 -4.67
N ASN A 180 -19.30 2.47 -4.84
CA ASN A 180 -18.69 2.99 -6.06
C ASN A 180 -19.09 2.16 -7.28
N ILE A 181 -18.96 0.83 -7.22
CA ILE A 181 -19.34 -0.10 -8.29
C ILE A 181 -20.83 0.07 -8.69
N GLY A 182 -21.70 0.34 -7.71
CA GLY A 182 -23.12 0.57 -7.98
C GLY A 182 -23.43 1.98 -8.54
N LEU A 183 -22.70 3.00 -8.09
CA LEU A 183 -22.92 4.37 -8.50
C LEU A 183 -22.29 4.72 -9.84
N ASP A 184 -21.19 4.06 -10.24
CA ASP A 184 -20.53 4.30 -11.52
C ASP A 184 -21.47 4.17 -12.70
N PRO A 185 -22.16 3.03 -12.96
CA PRO A 185 -23.08 2.92 -14.09
C PRO A 185 -24.27 3.89 -13.98
N LEU A 186 -24.69 4.19 -12.75
CA LEU A 186 -25.82 5.11 -12.54
C LEU A 186 -25.46 6.54 -12.96
N PHE A 187 -24.33 7.07 -12.49
CA PHE A 187 -23.91 8.43 -12.81
C PHE A 187 -23.31 8.56 -14.21
N ILE A 188 -22.57 7.56 -14.65
CA ILE A 188 -21.91 7.59 -15.97
C ILE A 188 -22.93 7.51 -17.09
N TYR A 189 -23.82 6.49 -17.05
CA TYR A 189 -24.70 6.15 -18.17
C TYR A 189 -26.14 6.58 -17.94
N THR A 190 -26.74 6.33 -16.76
CA THR A 190 -28.16 6.64 -16.53
C THR A 190 -28.39 8.15 -16.42
N PHE A 191 -27.54 8.86 -15.68
CA PHE A 191 -27.62 10.32 -15.59
C PHE A 191 -26.80 11.05 -16.66
N ASN A 192 -26.07 10.33 -17.53
CA ASN A 192 -25.27 10.88 -18.61
C ASN A 192 -24.22 11.93 -18.17
N PHE A 193 -23.68 11.81 -16.95
CA PHE A 193 -22.63 12.71 -16.49
C PHE A 193 -21.22 12.37 -17.01
N GLY A 194 -21.06 11.24 -17.73
CA GLY A 194 -19.79 10.82 -18.31
C GLY A 194 -18.67 10.73 -17.26
N VAL A 195 -17.50 11.30 -17.55
CA VAL A 195 -16.36 11.29 -16.61
C VAL A 195 -16.62 12.02 -15.30
N ALA A 196 -17.48 13.07 -15.29
CA ALA A 196 -17.89 13.73 -14.05
C ALA A 196 -18.66 12.74 -13.14
N GLY A 197 -19.45 11.84 -13.75
CA GLY A 197 -20.19 10.80 -13.04
C GLY A 197 -19.26 9.86 -12.26
N ALA A 198 -18.18 9.39 -12.87
CA ALA A 198 -17.17 8.56 -12.22
C ALA A 198 -16.52 9.30 -11.03
N ALA A 199 -16.16 10.59 -11.21
CA ALA A 199 -15.59 11.39 -10.12
C ALA A 199 -16.58 11.59 -8.95
N ILE A 200 -17.87 11.82 -9.24
CA ILE A 200 -18.92 11.97 -8.23
C ILE A 200 -19.13 10.65 -7.49
N ALA A 201 -19.21 9.52 -8.20
CA ALA A 201 -19.35 8.19 -7.59
C ALA A 201 -18.21 7.89 -6.62
N THR A 202 -16.96 8.17 -7.05
CA THR A 202 -15.77 8.07 -6.20
C THR A 202 -15.86 8.99 -4.98
N ALA A 203 -16.26 10.25 -5.15
CA ALA A 203 -16.39 11.20 -4.06
C ALA A 203 -17.42 10.73 -3.00
N ILE A 204 -18.60 10.30 -3.44
CA ILE A 204 -19.65 9.78 -2.54
C ILE A 204 -19.16 8.55 -1.79
N SER A 205 -18.49 7.63 -2.47
CA SER A 205 -17.93 6.40 -1.88
C SER A 205 -16.88 6.71 -0.82
N GLN A 206 -16.02 7.71 -1.06
CA GLN A 206 -15.04 8.19 -0.08
C GLN A 206 -15.72 8.83 1.14
N VAL A 207 -16.79 9.61 0.94
CA VAL A 207 -17.56 10.18 2.04
C VAL A 207 -18.19 9.07 2.90
N VAL A 208 -18.79 8.05 2.28
CA VAL A 208 -19.39 6.94 3.04
C VAL A 208 -18.34 6.16 3.82
N SER A 209 -17.16 5.90 3.25
CA SER A 209 -16.03 5.31 3.97
C SER A 209 -15.62 6.18 5.17
N THR A 210 -15.57 7.50 5.00
CA THR A 210 -15.30 8.47 6.08
C THR A 210 -16.34 8.37 7.19
N LEU A 211 -17.63 8.30 6.84
CA LEU A 211 -18.72 8.17 7.81
C LEU A 211 -18.60 6.88 8.64
N VAL A 212 -18.12 5.78 8.08
CA VAL A 212 -17.85 4.55 8.84
C VAL A 212 -16.80 4.79 9.92
N TYR A 213 -15.69 5.47 9.59
CA TYR A 213 -14.66 5.81 10.58
C TYR A 213 -15.17 6.80 11.63
N LEU A 214 -15.91 7.82 11.22
CA LEU A 214 -16.51 8.77 12.17
C LEU A 214 -17.48 8.07 13.12
N PHE A 215 -18.34 7.19 12.60
CA PHE A 215 -19.25 6.40 13.43
C PHE A 215 -18.49 5.50 14.42
N TYR A 216 -17.37 4.91 13.99
CA TYR A 216 -16.50 4.13 14.85
C TYR A 216 -15.92 4.97 16.00
N ILE A 217 -15.48 6.19 15.72
CA ILE A 217 -14.96 7.14 16.73
C ILE A 217 -16.08 7.59 17.68
N PHE A 218 -17.22 8.05 17.14
CA PHE A 218 -18.34 8.56 17.95
C PHE A 218 -18.95 7.50 18.87
N ARG A 219 -18.96 6.24 18.45
CA ARG A 219 -19.38 5.12 19.29
C ARG A 219 -18.34 4.72 20.35
N GLN A 220 -17.27 5.49 20.49
CA GLN A 220 -16.17 5.25 21.44
C GLN A 220 -15.59 3.82 21.34
N LYS A 221 -15.61 3.25 20.13
CA LYS A 221 -15.01 1.95 19.84
C LYS A 221 -13.51 2.00 19.60
N SER A 222 -12.99 3.20 19.26
CA SER A 222 -11.55 3.44 19.11
C SER A 222 -10.86 3.51 20.48
N ALA A 223 -9.59 3.10 20.52
CA ALA A 223 -8.73 3.30 21.68
C ALA A 223 -8.32 4.77 21.86
N PHE A 224 -8.52 5.60 20.81
CA PHE A 224 -8.10 7.00 20.74
C PHE A 224 -9.29 7.95 20.71
N GLN A 225 -9.09 9.15 21.25
CA GLN A 225 -10.16 10.15 21.39
C GLN A 225 -10.17 11.19 20.27
N PHE A 226 -9.10 11.32 19.49
CA PHE A 226 -8.94 12.25 18.36
C PHE A 226 -9.35 13.70 18.69
N ARG A 227 -8.99 14.19 19.89
CA ARG A 227 -9.30 15.56 20.30
C ARG A 227 -8.27 16.53 19.74
N ILE A 228 -8.69 17.70 19.31
CA ILE A 228 -7.78 18.77 18.84
C ILE A 228 -6.78 19.15 19.94
N LYS A 229 -7.20 19.10 21.21
CA LYS A 229 -6.34 19.38 22.38
C LYS A 229 -5.18 18.39 22.54
N ASP A 230 -5.33 17.18 22.02
CA ASP A 230 -4.30 16.13 22.06
C ASP A 230 -3.31 16.25 20.87
N CYS A 231 -3.60 17.15 19.92
CA CYS A 231 -2.71 17.44 18.82
C CYS A 231 -1.45 18.18 19.34
N THR A 232 -0.32 17.50 19.29
CA THR A 232 0.95 18.03 19.82
C THR A 232 2.00 17.97 18.73
N PHE A 233 2.40 19.13 18.23
CA PHE A 233 3.47 19.27 17.23
C PHE A 233 4.85 19.21 17.89
N SER A 234 5.14 18.11 18.63
CA SER A 234 6.47 17.91 19.17
C SER A 234 7.40 17.33 18.09
N ASN A 235 8.69 17.76 18.14
CA ASN A 235 9.70 17.24 17.22
C ASN A 235 9.85 15.72 17.32
N GLU A 236 9.63 15.14 18.49
CA GLU A 236 9.67 13.70 18.70
C GLU A 236 8.56 12.99 17.90
N ILE A 237 7.30 13.42 18.05
CA ILE A 237 6.14 12.81 17.37
C ILE A 237 6.29 12.96 15.85
N LEU A 238 6.59 14.17 15.36
CA LEU A 238 6.74 14.42 13.94
C LEU A 238 7.92 13.63 13.35
N SER A 239 9.06 13.61 14.03
CA SER A 239 10.24 12.84 13.60
C SER A 239 9.92 11.35 13.47
N GLU A 240 9.23 10.73 14.43
CA GLU A 240 8.84 9.32 14.35
C GLU A 240 7.82 9.04 13.25
N ILE A 241 6.87 9.96 13.01
CA ILE A 241 5.91 9.86 11.89
C ILE A 241 6.64 9.96 10.55
N PHE A 242 7.48 10.98 10.36
CA PHE A 242 8.19 11.19 9.09
C PHE A 242 9.24 10.13 8.81
N LYS A 243 9.91 9.62 9.85
CA LYS A 243 10.91 8.55 9.74
C LYS A 243 10.37 7.29 9.05
N ILE A 244 9.09 6.98 9.23
CA ILE A 244 8.42 5.84 8.61
C ILE A 244 7.53 6.28 7.44
N GLY A 245 6.90 7.43 7.54
CA GLY A 245 5.99 7.95 6.54
C GLY A 245 6.68 8.33 5.24
N VAL A 246 7.83 9.01 5.30
CA VAL A 246 8.59 9.40 4.09
C VAL A 246 9.04 8.19 3.28
N PRO A 247 9.64 7.13 3.85
CA PRO A 247 9.89 5.88 3.14
C PRO A 247 8.68 5.33 2.41
N THR A 248 7.51 5.36 3.05
CA THR A 248 6.27 4.81 2.47
C THR A 248 5.76 5.68 1.31
N LEU A 249 5.83 7.01 1.45
CA LEU A 249 5.50 7.96 0.38
C LEU A 249 6.43 7.76 -0.83
N VAL A 250 7.74 7.69 -0.59
CA VAL A 250 8.74 7.50 -1.67
C VAL A 250 8.51 6.16 -2.38
N PHE A 251 8.23 5.08 -1.64
CA PHE A 251 7.88 3.80 -2.25
C PHE A 251 6.67 3.91 -3.18
N GLN A 252 5.62 4.64 -2.78
CA GLN A 252 4.42 4.85 -3.60
C GLN A 252 4.74 5.62 -4.89
N LEU A 253 5.55 6.67 -4.80
CA LEU A 253 5.99 7.45 -5.96
C LEU A 253 6.89 6.63 -6.89
N LEU A 254 7.84 5.88 -6.35
CA LEU A 254 8.72 5.00 -7.13
C LEU A 254 7.93 3.93 -7.87
N THR A 255 6.88 3.37 -7.26
CA THR A 255 6.01 2.39 -7.91
C THR A 255 5.33 2.99 -9.14
N SER A 256 4.81 4.22 -9.05
CA SER A 256 4.21 4.91 -10.20
C SER A 256 5.23 5.20 -11.30
N ILE A 257 6.42 5.67 -10.93
CA ILE A 257 7.53 5.92 -11.87
C ILE A 257 7.93 4.64 -12.59
N SER A 258 8.05 3.52 -11.86
CA SER A 258 8.46 2.24 -12.44
C SER A 258 7.45 1.72 -13.47
N ILE A 259 6.15 1.84 -13.20
CA ILE A 259 5.10 1.47 -14.16
C ILE A 259 5.21 2.33 -15.43
N SER A 260 5.42 3.65 -15.28
CA SER A 260 5.60 4.55 -16.41
C SER A 260 6.84 4.21 -17.24
N LEU A 261 7.95 3.84 -16.59
CA LEU A 261 9.18 3.43 -17.27
C LEU A 261 9.00 2.12 -18.04
N ILE A 262 8.28 1.13 -17.48
CA ILE A 262 7.95 -0.12 -18.19
C ILE A 262 7.14 0.18 -19.43
N ASN A 263 6.08 0.98 -19.32
CA ASN A 263 5.21 1.32 -20.44
C ASN A 263 5.96 2.08 -21.53
N ASN A 264 6.80 3.04 -21.14
CA ASN A 264 7.62 3.82 -22.09
C ASN A 264 8.65 2.93 -22.81
N ALA A 265 9.36 2.09 -22.06
CA ALA A 265 10.33 1.16 -22.65
C ALA A 265 9.64 0.16 -23.60
N ALA A 266 8.49 -0.40 -23.21
CA ALA A 266 7.71 -1.32 -24.03
C ALA A 266 7.17 -0.65 -25.31
N GLY A 267 6.87 0.64 -25.26
CA GLY A 267 6.39 1.43 -26.41
C GLY A 267 7.33 1.42 -27.60
N ASN A 268 8.62 1.30 -27.39
CA ASN A 268 9.62 1.21 -28.46
C ASN A 268 9.54 -0.12 -29.24
N TYR A 269 8.80 -1.10 -28.75
CA TYR A 269 8.64 -2.44 -29.35
C TYR A 269 7.21 -2.71 -29.84
N GLY A 270 6.38 -1.66 -29.89
CA GLY A 270 5.04 -1.73 -30.45
C GLY A 270 3.94 -2.00 -29.42
N ASP A 271 2.69 -1.89 -29.91
CA ASP A 271 1.49 -1.97 -29.07
C ASP A 271 1.31 -3.35 -28.41
N SER A 272 1.72 -4.43 -29.11
CA SER A 272 1.70 -5.79 -28.56
C SER A 272 2.57 -5.94 -27.32
N ALA A 273 3.72 -5.24 -27.26
CA ALA A 273 4.60 -5.25 -26.11
C ALA A 273 4.01 -4.48 -24.93
N ILE A 274 3.44 -3.30 -25.18
CA ILE A 274 2.75 -2.50 -24.14
C ILE A 274 1.59 -3.33 -23.55
N ALA A 275 0.74 -3.91 -24.41
CA ALA A 275 -0.40 -4.69 -23.98
C ALA A 275 0.01 -5.93 -23.19
N GLY A 276 1.01 -6.69 -23.67
CA GLY A 276 1.54 -7.87 -22.98
C GLY A 276 2.11 -7.54 -21.61
N MET A 277 2.95 -6.50 -21.50
CA MET A 277 3.52 -6.04 -20.23
C MET A 277 2.45 -5.47 -19.30
N GLY A 278 1.41 -4.81 -19.84
CA GLY A 278 0.27 -4.31 -19.08
C GLY A 278 -0.50 -5.44 -18.40
N VAL A 279 -0.76 -6.54 -19.08
CA VAL A 279 -1.41 -7.74 -18.50
C VAL A 279 -0.54 -8.32 -17.39
N VAL A 280 0.75 -8.50 -17.63
CA VAL A 280 1.68 -9.04 -16.63
C VAL A 280 1.73 -8.17 -15.37
N THR A 281 1.85 -6.85 -15.55
CA THR A 281 1.88 -5.90 -14.42
C THR A 281 0.60 -5.99 -13.58
N ARG A 282 -0.57 -6.12 -14.20
CA ARG A 282 -1.84 -6.28 -13.49
C ARG A 282 -1.90 -7.60 -12.70
N LEU A 283 -1.49 -8.71 -13.30
CA LEU A 283 -1.49 -10.03 -12.64
C LEU A 283 -0.53 -10.05 -11.45
N ILE A 284 0.69 -9.56 -11.61
CA ILE A 284 1.67 -9.46 -10.52
C ILE A 284 1.17 -8.51 -9.42
N SER A 285 0.52 -7.41 -9.79
CA SER A 285 -0.06 -6.48 -8.82
C SER A 285 -1.15 -7.13 -7.97
N MET A 286 -2.03 -7.95 -8.54
CA MET A 286 -3.05 -8.69 -7.77
C MET A 286 -2.43 -9.62 -6.74
N GLY A 287 -1.40 -10.38 -7.12
CA GLY A 287 -0.64 -11.21 -6.20
C GLY A 287 0.03 -10.40 -5.09
N SER A 288 0.66 -9.29 -5.47
CA SER A 288 1.36 -8.38 -4.54
C SER A 288 0.40 -7.74 -3.53
N LEU A 289 -0.79 -7.30 -3.97
CA LEU A 289 -1.81 -6.70 -3.08
C LEU A 289 -2.29 -7.67 -2.01
N THR A 290 -2.38 -8.97 -2.34
CA THR A 290 -2.73 -10.02 -1.36
C THR A 290 -1.66 -10.10 -0.27
N VAL A 291 -0.38 -10.12 -0.65
CA VAL A 291 0.76 -10.13 0.29
C VAL A 291 0.79 -8.85 1.12
N PHE A 292 0.64 -7.67 0.50
CA PHE A 292 0.58 -6.39 1.21
C PHE A 292 -0.59 -6.34 2.21
N GLY A 293 -1.75 -6.90 1.83
CA GLY A 293 -2.88 -7.02 2.73
C GLY A 293 -2.55 -7.86 3.98
N PHE A 294 -1.91 -9.01 3.79
CA PHE A 294 -1.47 -9.86 4.91
C PHE A 294 -0.46 -9.14 5.81
N ILE A 295 0.53 -8.50 5.21
CA ILE A 295 1.59 -7.78 5.92
C ILE A 295 1.07 -6.59 6.69
N LYS A 296 0.05 -5.90 6.17
CA LYS A 296 -0.63 -4.82 6.89
C LYS A 296 -1.25 -5.31 8.21
N GLY A 297 -1.70 -6.57 8.26
CA GLY A 297 -2.13 -7.22 9.50
C GLY A 297 -0.98 -7.65 10.41
N PHE A 298 0.18 -8.03 9.86
CA PHE A 298 1.38 -8.40 10.61
C PHE A 298 2.04 -7.20 11.30
N GLN A 299 2.07 -6.04 10.65
CA GLN A 299 2.79 -4.85 11.11
C GLN A 299 2.42 -4.41 12.55
N PRO A 300 1.13 -4.30 12.94
CA PRO A 300 0.75 -3.99 14.32
C PRO A 300 1.20 -5.03 15.34
N ILE A 301 1.15 -6.31 14.99
CA ILE A 301 1.59 -7.42 15.87
C ILE A 301 3.10 -7.31 16.14
N ALA A 302 3.88 -7.05 15.09
CA ALA A 302 5.32 -6.88 15.19
C ALA A 302 5.68 -5.63 16.02
N GLY A 303 5.07 -4.48 15.74
CA GLY A 303 5.29 -3.23 16.46
C GLY A 303 4.92 -3.34 17.94
N TYR A 304 3.74 -3.92 18.24
CA TYR A 304 3.30 -4.16 19.62
C TYR A 304 4.26 -5.09 20.37
N SER A 305 4.63 -6.23 19.77
CA SER A 305 5.52 -7.21 20.39
C SER A 305 6.90 -6.61 20.68
N TYR A 306 7.41 -5.77 19.78
CA TYR A 306 8.66 -5.06 19.97
C TYR A 306 8.56 -4.01 21.09
N GLY A 307 7.51 -3.19 21.09
CA GLY A 307 7.25 -2.19 22.13
C GLY A 307 7.07 -2.81 23.52
N ALA A 308 6.38 -3.94 23.59
CA ALA A 308 6.18 -4.74 24.80
C ALA A 308 7.42 -5.55 25.21
N LYS A 309 8.52 -5.48 24.44
CA LYS A 309 9.75 -6.25 24.64
C LYS A 309 9.54 -7.78 24.65
N LYS A 310 8.48 -8.27 24.00
CA LYS A 310 8.17 -9.70 23.85
C LYS A 310 8.89 -10.30 22.64
N PHE A 311 10.22 -10.45 22.74
CA PHE A 311 11.07 -10.83 21.59
C PHE A 311 10.79 -12.23 21.05
N ASP A 312 10.43 -13.21 21.91
CA ASP A 312 10.06 -14.56 21.49
C ASP A 312 8.80 -14.52 20.61
N ARG A 313 7.80 -13.71 21.04
CA ARG A 313 6.57 -13.49 20.28
C ARG A 313 6.86 -12.83 18.91
N LEU A 314 7.74 -11.83 18.92
CA LEU A 314 8.17 -11.15 17.69
C LEU A 314 8.84 -12.11 16.71
N ARG A 315 9.79 -12.93 17.18
CA ARG A 315 10.47 -13.93 16.34
C ARG A 315 9.52 -14.96 15.76
N THR A 316 8.57 -15.43 16.57
CA THR A 316 7.54 -16.36 16.10
C THR A 316 6.66 -15.71 15.04
N ALA A 317 6.26 -14.45 15.23
CA ALA A 317 5.49 -13.71 14.24
C ALA A 317 6.25 -13.52 12.92
N ILE A 318 7.56 -13.19 12.98
CA ILE A 318 8.42 -13.07 11.80
C ILE A 318 8.50 -14.40 11.06
N LYS A 319 8.84 -15.51 11.75
CA LYS A 319 8.98 -16.84 11.14
C LYS A 319 7.69 -17.30 10.44
N ILE A 320 6.55 -17.18 11.12
CA ILE A 320 5.25 -17.61 10.56
C ILE A 320 4.86 -16.72 9.38
N SER A 321 5.08 -15.40 9.48
CA SER A 321 4.75 -14.48 8.39
C SER A 321 5.61 -14.72 7.15
N ILE A 322 6.91 -14.97 7.31
CA ILE A 322 7.80 -15.35 6.21
C ILE A 322 7.31 -16.67 5.59
N LEU A 323 7.06 -17.68 6.40
CA LEU A 323 6.62 -18.99 5.91
C LEU A 323 5.32 -18.88 5.10
N TRP A 324 4.30 -18.23 5.64
CA TRP A 324 2.99 -18.13 4.98
C TRP A 324 3.05 -17.27 3.72
N SER A 325 3.73 -16.12 3.78
CA SER A 325 3.89 -15.25 2.60
C SER A 325 4.71 -15.94 1.51
N THR A 326 5.77 -16.67 1.88
CA THR A 326 6.60 -17.40 0.90
C THR A 326 5.83 -18.56 0.29
N ILE A 327 5.07 -19.35 1.07
CA ILE A 327 4.23 -20.42 0.53
C ILE A 327 3.22 -19.86 -0.46
N PHE A 328 2.53 -18.76 -0.10
CA PHE A 328 1.59 -18.10 -1.01
C PHE A 328 2.29 -17.64 -2.30
N CYS A 329 3.43 -16.97 -2.19
CA CYS A 329 4.19 -16.50 -3.35
C CYS A 329 4.72 -17.64 -4.22
N VAL A 330 5.12 -18.77 -3.63
CA VAL A 330 5.52 -19.97 -4.36
C VAL A 330 4.34 -20.55 -5.13
N ILE A 331 3.18 -20.70 -4.50
CA ILE A 331 1.98 -21.21 -5.19
C ILE A 331 1.59 -20.31 -6.36
N VAL A 332 1.48 -19.00 -6.13
CA VAL A 332 1.13 -18.04 -7.19
C VAL A 332 2.22 -17.97 -8.26
N GLY A 333 3.48 -17.96 -7.87
CA GLY A 333 4.62 -17.93 -8.80
C GLY A 333 4.68 -19.18 -9.69
N LEU A 334 4.41 -20.36 -9.15
CA LEU A 334 4.30 -21.60 -9.92
C LEU A 334 3.09 -21.54 -10.88
N LEU A 335 1.94 -21.08 -10.44
CA LEU A 335 0.77 -20.90 -11.31
C LEU A 335 1.08 -19.95 -12.48
N PHE A 336 1.71 -18.82 -12.20
CA PHE A 336 2.11 -17.86 -13.24
C PHE A 336 3.16 -18.43 -14.18
N SER A 337 4.12 -19.19 -13.66
CA SER A 337 5.20 -19.77 -14.49
C SER A 337 4.72 -20.92 -15.36
N LEU A 338 3.92 -21.85 -14.81
CA LEU A 338 3.47 -23.04 -15.51
C LEU A 338 2.33 -22.76 -16.50
N PHE A 339 1.41 -21.87 -16.13
CA PHE A 339 0.22 -21.55 -16.92
C PHE A 339 0.29 -20.19 -17.62
N SER A 340 1.49 -19.61 -17.77
CA SER A 340 1.69 -18.27 -18.32
C SER A 340 0.99 -18.05 -19.64
N THR A 341 1.12 -18.95 -20.60
CA THR A 341 0.50 -18.86 -21.94
C THR A 341 -1.02 -18.92 -21.84
N THR A 342 -1.57 -19.87 -21.07
CA THR A 342 -3.00 -20.03 -20.88
C THR A 342 -3.62 -18.82 -20.21
N ILE A 343 -2.94 -18.26 -19.20
CA ILE A 343 -3.43 -17.07 -18.47
C ILE A 343 -3.45 -15.85 -19.40
N VAL A 344 -2.34 -15.58 -20.09
CA VAL A 344 -2.23 -14.40 -20.97
C VAL A 344 -3.18 -14.51 -22.17
N SER A 345 -3.40 -15.71 -22.71
CA SER A 345 -4.33 -15.91 -23.84
C SER A 345 -5.78 -15.56 -23.52
N GLN A 346 -6.18 -15.50 -22.23
CA GLN A 346 -7.52 -15.06 -21.85
C GLN A 346 -7.76 -13.55 -22.04
N PHE A 347 -6.68 -12.77 -22.19
CA PHE A 347 -6.76 -11.31 -22.32
C PHE A 347 -6.72 -10.81 -23.77
N THR A 348 -6.55 -11.69 -24.74
CA THR A 348 -6.52 -11.31 -26.16
C THR A 348 -7.07 -12.42 -27.05
N THR A 349 -7.77 -12.03 -28.10
CA THR A 349 -8.24 -12.95 -29.16
C THR A 349 -7.36 -12.77 -30.39
N GLY A 350 -6.41 -13.71 -30.60
CA GLY A 350 -5.66 -13.82 -31.88
C GLY A 350 -4.35 -13.05 -32.00
N ASN A 351 -3.95 -12.22 -31.02
CA ASN A 351 -2.64 -11.55 -31.05
C ASN A 351 -1.55 -12.46 -30.47
N THR A 352 -0.94 -13.28 -31.34
CA THR A 352 0.09 -14.26 -30.96
C THR A 352 1.36 -13.60 -30.41
N GLU A 353 1.74 -12.42 -30.90
CA GLU A 353 2.90 -11.67 -30.45
C GLU A 353 2.71 -11.17 -28.99
N MET A 354 1.55 -10.58 -28.70
CA MET A 354 1.20 -10.17 -27.33
C MET A 354 1.22 -11.36 -26.36
N ILE A 355 0.67 -12.52 -26.78
CA ILE A 355 0.67 -13.74 -25.98
C ILE A 355 2.11 -14.20 -25.70
N HIS A 356 2.96 -14.21 -26.74
CA HIS A 356 4.35 -14.65 -26.60
C HIS A 356 5.15 -13.75 -25.64
N ILE A 357 5.06 -12.43 -25.78
CA ILE A 357 5.73 -11.44 -24.93
C ILE A 357 5.21 -11.54 -23.50
N GLY A 358 3.89 -11.49 -23.33
CA GLY A 358 3.24 -11.53 -22.01
C GLY A 358 3.51 -12.85 -21.28
N ALA A 359 3.42 -14.00 -21.97
CA ALA A 359 3.67 -15.30 -21.37
C ALA A 359 5.14 -15.46 -20.95
N SER A 360 6.08 -15.00 -21.79
CA SER A 360 7.51 -15.02 -21.46
C SER A 360 7.80 -14.16 -20.23
N SER A 361 7.27 -12.94 -20.20
CA SER A 361 7.41 -12.05 -19.05
C SER A 361 6.75 -12.63 -17.78
N LEU A 362 5.52 -13.13 -17.88
CA LEU A 362 4.78 -13.69 -16.74
C LEU A 362 5.51 -14.92 -16.15
N ARG A 363 6.10 -15.76 -16.99
CA ARG A 363 6.85 -16.94 -16.57
C ARG A 363 8.07 -16.56 -15.72
N ILE A 364 8.86 -15.59 -16.18
CA ILE A 364 10.09 -15.18 -15.50
C ILE A 364 9.74 -14.41 -14.21
N ASN A 365 8.77 -13.49 -14.28
CA ASN A 365 8.27 -12.77 -13.10
C ASN A 365 7.65 -13.73 -12.08
N GLY A 366 6.98 -14.81 -12.51
CA GLY A 366 6.43 -15.83 -11.61
C GLY A 366 7.52 -16.52 -10.78
N ILE A 367 8.67 -16.85 -11.40
CA ILE A 367 9.81 -17.46 -10.69
C ILE A 367 10.34 -16.51 -9.61
N THR A 368 10.55 -15.25 -9.93
CA THR A 368 11.10 -14.28 -8.96
C THR A 368 10.08 -13.81 -7.94
N PHE A 369 8.77 -13.88 -8.26
CA PHE A 369 7.70 -13.60 -7.32
C PHE A 369 7.74 -14.50 -6.08
N MET A 370 8.33 -15.67 -6.17
CA MET A 370 8.56 -16.56 -5.01
C MET A 370 9.39 -15.89 -3.91
N LEU A 371 10.27 -14.95 -4.26
CA LEU A 371 11.11 -14.20 -3.31
C LEU A 371 10.36 -13.01 -2.68
N PHE A 372 9.24 -12.60 -3.29
CA PHE A 372 8.51 -11.39 -2.90
C PHE A 372 8.00 -11.45 -1.46
N GLY A 373 7.52 -12.60 -1.00
CA GLY A 373 7.02 -12.79 0.37
C GLY A 373 8.08 -12.52 1.42
N TYR A 374 9.28 -13.08 1.25
CA TYR A 374 10.41 -12.89 2.15
C TYR A 374 10.83 -11.42 2.25
N TYR A 375 11.07 -10.79 1.10
CA TYR A 375 11.44 -9.39 1.00
C TYR A 375 10.42 -8.46 1.68
N THR A 376 9.13 -8.65 1.38
CA THR A 376 8.08 -7.73 1.83
C THR A 376 7.83 -7.83 3.34
N VAL A 377 7.97 -9.03 3.93
CA VAL A 377 7.89 -9.20 5.40
C VAL A 377 9.00 -8.41 6.09
N TYR A 378 10.26 -8.49 5.63
CA TYR A 378 11.35 -7.72 6.25
C TYR A 378 11.23 -6.23 6.03
N SER A 379 10.84 -5.77 4.84
CA SER A 379 10.59 -4.35 4.56
C SER A 379 9.58 -3.77 5.56
N SER A 380 8.44 -4.46 5.73
CA SER A 380 7.42 -4.06 6.69
C SER A 380 7.86 -4.19 8.16
N LEU A 381 8.66 -5.21 8.48
CA LEU A 381 9.21 -5.41 9.81
C LEU A 381 10.08 -4.22 10.22
N PHE A 382 11.01 -3.77 9.37
CA PHE A 382 11.82 -2.60 9.66
C PHE A 382 10.98 -1.35 9.93
N LEU A 383 9.93 -1.13 9.14
CA LEU A 383 8.99 -0.03 9.37
C LEU A 383 8.24 -0.20 10.71
N ALA A 384 7.78 -1.40 11.05
CA ALA A 384 7.09 -1.69 12.30
C ALA A 384 7.97 -1.45 13.54
N LEU A 385 9.27 -1.77 13.43
CA LEU A 385 10.26 -1.56 14.50
C LEU A 385 10.72 -0.09 14.63
N GLY A 386 10.27 0.81 13.77
CA GLY A 386 10.71 2.20 13.73
C GLY A 386 12.10 2.41 13.09
N LYS A 387 12.60 1.43 12.34
CA LYS A 387 13.87 1.49 11.62
C LYS A 387 13.63 2.04 10.21
N GLY A 388 13.40 3.37 10.13
CA GLY A 388 12.98 4.04 8.90
C GLY A 388 14.02 4.00 7.78
N LYS A 389 15.31 4.11 8.09
CA LYS A 389 16.40 4.07 7.09
C LYS A 389 16.45 2.71 6.38
N GLU A 390 16.40 1.63 7.15
CA GLU A 390 16.41 0.27 6.65
C GLU A 390 15.14 -0.04 5.87
N GLY A 391 13.99 0.40 6.37
CA GLY A 391 12.71 0.29 5.66
C GLY A 391 12.69 1.08 4.35
N PHE A 392 13.32 2.27 4.33
CA PHE A 392 13.48 3.06 3.10
C PHE A 392 14.34 2.35 2.06
N ILE A 393 15.51 1.86 2.46
CA ILE A 393 16.42 1.14 1.54
C ILE A 393 15.69 -0.04 0.91
N LEU A 394 15.08 -0.92 1.72
CA LEU A 394 14.35 -2.06 1.17
C LEU A 394 13.15 -1.63 0.32
N GLY A 395 12.35 -0.67 0.77
CA GLY A 395 11.23 -0.16 -0.02
C GLY A 395 11.67 0.42 -1.36
N ALA A 396 12.75 1.20 -1.38
CA ALA A 396 13.28 1.83 -2.58
C ALA A 396 14.03 0.85 -3.49
N CYS A 397 14.61 -0.24 -2.97
CA CYS A 397 15.40 -1.20 -3.78
C CYS A 397 14.56 -1.78 -4.92
N ARG A 398 13.39 -2.34 -4.61
CA ARG A 398 12.60 -3.09 -5.58
C ARG A 398 12.05 -2.23 -6.74
N GLN A 399 11.62 -1.01 -6.45
CA GLN A 399 10.97 -0.13 -7.44
C GLN A 399 11.85 1.06 -7.86
N GLY A 400 12.98 1.26 -7.21
CA GLY A 400 13.87 2.39 -7.46
C GLY A 400 15.30 1.95 -7.72
N ILE A 401 16.07 1.80 -6.63
CA ILE A 401 17.53 1.64 -6.66
C ILE A 401 17.98 0.48 -7.55
N CYS A 402 17.31 -0.67 -7.48
CA CYS A 402 17.65 -1.84 -8.30
C CYS A 402 16.92 -1.82 -9.65
N PHE A 403 15.65 -1.37 -9.69
CA PHE A 403 14.82 -1.46 -10.89
C PHE A 403 15.17 -0.39 -11.93
N ILE A 404 15.28 0.89 -11.53
CA ILE A 404 15.45 2.00 -12.48
C ILE A 404 16.72 1.85 -13.32
N PRO A 405 17.90 1.54 -12.76
CA PRO A 405 19.08 1.33 -13.59
C PRO A 405 18.91 0.18 -14.59
N VAL A 406 18.28 -0.93 -14.17
CA VAL A 406 18.08 -2.09 -15.04
C VAL A 406 17.15 -1.78 -16.19
N ILE A 407 15.97 -1.16 -15.93
CA ILE A 407 15.02 -0.82 -17.00
C ILE A 407 15.55 0.25 -17.96
N LEU A 408 16.47 1.10 -17.54
CA LEU A 408 17.09 2.11 -18.40
C LEU A 408 18.25 1.55 -19.22
N ILE A 409 19.03 0.60 -18.69
CA ILE A 409 20.26 0.12 -19.34
C ILE A 409 20.01 -1.16 -20.16
N PHE A 410 19.28 -2.13 -19.63
CA PHE A 410 19.17 -3.47 -20.23
C PHE A 410 18.41 -3.52 -21.56
N PRO A 411 17.41 -2.65 -21.84
CA PRO A 411 16.81 -2.59 -23.17
C PRO A 411 17.81 -2.22 -24.28
N PHE A 412 18.86 -1.45 -23.97
CA PHE A 412 19.93 -1.14 -24.93
C PHE A 412 20.86 -2.34 -25.22
N ILE A 413 21.00 -3.27 -24.26
CA ILE A 413 21.88 -4.43 -24.37
C ILE A 413 21.14 -5.65 -24.92
N TRP A 414 19.94 -5.91 -24.40
CA TRP A 414 19.15 -7.13 -24.68
C TRP A 414 17.81 -6.87 -25.37
N GLY A 415 17.58 -5.65 -25.85
CA GLY A 415 16.33 -5.30 -26.54
C GLY A 415 15.12 -5.55 -25.66
N LEU A 416 14.05 -6.12 -26.25
CA LEU A 416 12.81 -6.44 -25.53
C LEU A 416 13.04 -7.32 -24.29
N ASN A 417 13.97 -8.30 -24.39
CA ASN A 417 14.30 -9.16 -23.25
C ASN A 417 14.81 -8.35 -22.04
N GLY A 418 15.52 -7.24 -22.27
CA GLY A 418 15.94 -6.34 -21.20
C GLY A 418 14.77 -5.78 -20.38
N ILE A 419 13.62 -5.54 -21.02
CA ILE A 419 12.38 -5.10 -20.33
C ILE A 419 11.78 -6.26 -19.53
N LEU A 420 11.70 -7.46 -20.15
CA LEU A 420 11.14 -8.66 -19.52
C LEU A 420 11.90 -9.06 -18.25
N TYR A 421 13.23 -8.88 -18.23
CA TYR A 421 14.11 -9.22 -17.10
C TYR A 421 14.25 -8.12 -16.06
N ALA A 422 13.80 -6.88 -16.33
CA ALA A 422 14.04 -5.73 -15.45
C ALA A 422 13.49 -5.94 -14.03
N GLN A 423 12.21 -6.30 -13.91
CA GLN A 423 11.60 -6.57 -12.60
C GLN A 423 12.15 -7.82 -11.92
N PRO A 424 12.33 -8.96 -12.62
CA PRO A 424 12.99 -10.15 -12.07
C PRO A 424 14.37 -9.88 -11.46
N ILE A 425 15.21 -9.12 -12.14
CA ILE A 425 16.55 -8.78 -11.64
C ILE A 425 16.45 -7.91 -10.39
N ALA A 426 15.56 -6.90 -10.40
CA ALA A 426 15.33 -6.05 -9.25
C ALA A 426 14.81 -6.87 -8.04
N ASP A 427 13.95 -7.85 -8.26
CA ASP A 427 13.41 -8.73 -7.21
C ASP A 427 14.52 -9.60 -6.58
N VAL A 428 15.41 -10.19 -7.40
CA VAL A 428 16.55 -10.98 -6.91
C VAL A 428 17.52 -10.10 -6.12
N LEU A 429 17.90 -8.93 -6.65
CA LEU A 429 18.79 -8.00 -5.96
C LEU A 429 18.21 -7.52 -4.64
N SER A 430 16.91 -7.20 -4.63
CA SER A 430 16.22 -6.79 -3.41
C SER A 430 16.16 -7.91 -2.37
N ALA A 431 15.96 -9.15 -2.79
CA ALA A 431 16.00 -10.31 -1.90
C ALA A 431 17.39 -10.51 -1.30
N LEU A 432 18.46 -10.39 -2.10
CA LEU A 432 19.84 -10.47 -1.61
C LEU A 432 20.15 -9.38 -0.59
N ILE A 433 19.82 -8.11 -0.89
CA ILE A 433 19.98 -7.00 0.04
C ILE A 433 19.21 -7.26 1.35
N THR A 434 18.01 -7.83 1.25
CA THR A 434 17.20 -8.21 2.42
C THR A 434 17.92 -9.22 3.30
N VAL A 435 18.58 -10.24 2.73
CA VAL A 435 19.36 -11.22 3.50
C VAL A 435 20.47 -10.52 4.29
N PHE A 436 21.25 -9.64 3.63
CA PHE A 436 22.31 -8.89 4.29
C PHE A 436 21.81 -8.00 5.42
N MET A 437 20.63 -7.39 5.26
CA MET A 437 20.04 -6.51 6.29
C MET A 437 19.33 -7.29 7.40
N ALA A 438 18.86 -8.50 7.16
CA ALA A 438 18.19 -9.34 8.15
C ALA A 438 19.18 -9.86 9.21
N ILE A 439 20.45 -10.17 8.84
CA ILE A 439 21.47 -10.70 9.76
C ILE A 439 21.73 -9.77 10.95
N PRO A 440 22.06 -8.48 10.75
CA PRO A 440 22.30 -7.57 11.88
C PRO A 440 21.02 -7.31 12.70
N LEU A 441 19.83 -7.37 12.06
CA LEU A 441 18.57 -7.25 12.80
C LEU A 441 18.40 -8.40 13.78
N HIS A 442 18.57 -9.64 13.35
CA HIS A 442 18.45 -10.81 14.22
C HIS A 442 19.47 -10.79 15.35
N LYS A 443 20.72 -10.38 15.08
CA LYS A 443 21.75 -10.20 16.12
C LYS A 443 21.32 -9.14 17.14
N SER A 444 20.80 -8.00 16.69
CA SER A 444 20.34 -6.92 17.57
C SER A 444 19.18 -7.35 18.47
N LEU A 445 18.24 -8.14 17.95
CA LEU A 445 17.13 -8.68 18.73
C LEU A 445 17.60 -9.69 19.78
N THR A 446 18.59 -10.53 19.46
CA THR A 446 19.20 -11.47 20.41
C THR A 446 19.91 -10.77 21.55
N VAL A 447 20.70 -9.74 21.24
CA VAL A 447 21.40 -8.94 22.26
C VAL A 447 20.41 -8.20 23.17
N ALA A 448 19.33 -7.64 22.59
CA ALA A 448 18.31 -6.95 23.37
C ALA A 448 17.57 -7.91 24.33
N GLU A 449 17.30 -9.15 23.88
CA GLU A 449 16.69 -10.18 24.72
C GLU A 449 17.61 -10.63 25.86
N GLN A 450 18.91 -10.85 25.58
CA GLN A 450 19.91 -11.23 26.59
C GLN A 450 20.07 -10.16 27.67
N LYS A 451 20.14 -8.89 27.28
CA LYS A 451 20.20 -7.77 28.23
C LYS A 451 19.01 -7.74 29.18
N MET A 452 17.82 -8.07 28.70
CA MET A 452 16.64 -8.12 29.56
C MET A 452 16.67 -9.28 30.54
N LYS A 453 17.11 -10.47 30.10
CA LYS A 453 17.26 -11.64 30.98
C LYS A 453 18.27 -11.39 32.09
N THR A 454 19.37 -10.67 31.82
CA THR A 454 20.38 -10.30 32.83
C THR A 454 19.87 -9.23 33.79
N THR A 455 19.02 -8.29 33.33
CA THR A 455 18.48 -7.22 34.22
C THR A 455 17.31 -7.72 35.08
N SER A 456 16.66 -8.84 34.72
CA SER A 456 15.55 -9.45 35.45
C SER A 456 15.99 -10.51 36.50
N ILE A 457 17.27 -10.78 36.67
CA ILE A 457 17.78 -11.61 37.76
C ILE A 457 17.82 -10.71 39.02
N PRO A 458 16.97 -10.97 40.04
CA PRO A 458 17.08 -10.24 41.29
C PRO A 458 18.47 -10.47 41.88
N CYS A 459 19.05 -9.39 42.39
CA CYS A 459 20.28 -9.45 43.20
C CYS A 459 19.92 -10.03 44.60
N ASP A 460 19.52 -11.29 44.64
CA ASP A 460 19.34 -12.06 45.87
C ASP A 460 20.63 -12.86 46.12
N ARG A 461 21.67 -12.17 46.50
CA ARG A 461 22.84 -12.72 47.23
C ARG A 461 23.62 -11.58 47.87
N GLN A 462 23.13 -11.10 49.03
CA GLN A 462 23.99 -10.72 50.13
C GLN A 462 23.25 -10.85 51.47
#